data_049b2e74a7fd9c4b71c15da296aae5c6
#
_entry.id   049b2e74a7fd9c4b71c15da296aae5c6
#
_cell.length_a   1.000
_cell.length_b   1.000
_cell.length_c   1.000
_cell.angle_alpha   90.00
_cell.angle_beta   90.00
_cell.angle_gamma   90.00
#
_symmetry.space_group_name_H-M   'P 1'
#
loop_
_entity.id
_entity.type
_entity.pdbx_description
1 polymer ?
#
loop_
_entity_poly.entity_id
_entity_poly.type
_entity_poly.pdbx_seq_one_letter_code
_entity_poly.pdbx_strand_id
1 'polypeptide(L)'
;MKNVIVYLIGPPGVGKYTVGDLLAQQIPARLVDNHYWNNPIFHLIEPDGKTPLPNSVWHLTGTVRSAVLETIATLAPRERSFVFTHAVSHSGGHPIDRTIAEQILNTAKRRNADLLIARLWCDEVTLAGRIEAPGRAARLKERDGTRAAHYVSLAPFTPQHDWVMELNTSDLLPTEAAGAILRTLRSKLG
;
A
#
# COMPACT_ATOMS: atom_id res chain seq x y z
N MET A 1 -2.60 3.38 -20.56
CA MET A 1 -3.30 4.01 -19.43
C MET A 1 -2.46 5.16 -18.93
N LYS A 2 -3.07 6.33 -18.72
CA LYS A 2 -2.38 7.54 -18.24
C LYS A 2 -3.19 8.13 -17.09
N ASN A 3 -2.53 8.82 -16.17
CA ASN A 3 -3.15 9.48 -15.01
C ASN A 3 -4.06 8.55 -14.18
N VAL A 4 -3.59 7.34 -13.92
CA VAL A 4 -4.28 6.35 -13.09
C VAL A 4 -3.58 6.21 -11.74
N ILE A 5 -4.34 6.06 -10.70
CA ILE A 5 -3.87 5.69 -9.38
C ILE A 5 -4.41 4.31 -9.01
N VAL A 6 -3.52 3.38 -8.69
CA VAL A 6 -3.89 2.10 -8.07
C VAL A 6 -3.47 2.16 -6.60
N TYR A 7 -4.43 1.99 -5.70
CA TYR A 7 -4.20 2.04 -4.27
C TYR A 7 -4.33 0.65 -3.66
N LEU A 8 -3.18 0.03 -3.35
CA LEU A 8 -3.08 -1.30 -2.75
C LEU A 8 -3.12 -1.21 -1.23
N ILE A 9 -4.14 -1.78 -0.60
CA ILE A 9 -4.30 -1.83 0.85
C ILE A 9 -4.34 -3.26 1.36
N GLY A 10 -4.02 -3.47 2.62
CA GLY A 10 -4.05 -4.78 3.27
C GLY A 10 -2.96 -4.92 4.34
N PRO A 11 -2.90 -6.05 5.07
CA PRO A 11 -1.98 -6.24 6.18
C PRO A 11 -0.50 -6.22 5.73
N PRO A 12 0.43 -5.97 6.67
CA PRO A 12 1.85 -6.23 6.43
C PRO A 12 2.07 -7.66 5.91
N GLY A 13 2.95 -7.86 4.94
CA GLY A 13 3.25 -9.21 4.41
C GLY A 13 2.40 -9.67 3.22
N VAL A 14 1.20 -9.14 2.99
CA VAL A 14 0.25 -9.64 1.97
C VAL A 14 0.72 -9.52 0.49
N GLY A 15 1.88 -8.91 0.23
CA GLY A 15 2.45 -8.84 -1.14
C GLY A 15 2.29 -7.50 -1.86
N LYS A 16 1.72 -6.46 -1.24
CA LYS A 16 1.46 -5.15 -1.86
C LYS A 16 2.64 -4.55 -2.62
N TYR A 17 3.84 -4.61 -2.04
CA TYR A 17 5.05 -4.08 -2.69
C TYR A 17 5.35 -4.84 -3.99
N THR A 18 5.41 -6.18 -3.94
CA THR A 18 5.76 -7.01 -5.10
C THR A 18 4.74 -6.88 -6.23
N VAL A 19 3.46 -6.93 -5.86
CA VAL A 19 2.35 -6.73 -6.82
C VAL A 19 2.38 -5.31 -7.40
N GLY A 20 2.62 -4.31 -6.55
CA GLY A 20 2.69 -2.90 -6.97
C GLY A 20 3.87 -2.62 -7.91
N ASP A 21 5.01 -3.25 -7.68
CA ASP A 21 6.19 -3.13 -8.55
C ASP A 21 5.91 -3.73 -9.93
N LEU A 22 5.31 -4.92 -9.98
CA LEU A 22 4.90 -5.56 -11.23
C LEU A 22 3.85 -4.73 -11.99
N LEU A 23 2.89 -4.13 -11.30
CA LEU A 23 1.93 -3.22 -11.92
C LEU A 23 2.62 -1.98 -12.49
N ALA A 24 3.55 -1.38 -11.74
CA ALA A 24 4.28 -0.19 -12.18
C ALA A 24 5.16 -0.44 -13.41
N GLN A 25 5.58 -1.69 -13.64
CA GLN A 25 6.30 -2.10 -14.84
C GLN A 25 5.38 -2.30 -16.06
N GLN A 26 4.10 -2.68 -15.83
CA GLN A 26 3.13 -2.96 -16.90
C GLN A 26 2.36 -1.74 -17.39
N ILE A 27 2.33 -0.68 -16.60
CA ILE A 27 1.74 0.61 -16.93
C ILE A 27 2.77 1.72 -16.68
N PRO A 28 2.69 2.89 -17.31
CA PRO A 28 3.67 3.97 -17.09
C PRO A 28 3.47 4.63 -15.71
N ALA A 29 3.62 3.83 -14.65
CA ALA A 29 3.39 4.23 -13.28
C ALA A 29 4.68 4.28 -12.45
N ARG A 30 4.62 5.01 -11.33
CA ARG A 30 5.60 4.93 -10.25
C ARG A 30 5.00 4.21 -9.05
N LEU A 31 5.74 3.24 -8.52
CA LEU A 31 5.44 2.67 -7.22
C LEU A 31 5.81 3.68 -6.13
N VAL A 32 4.84 4.02 -5.29
CA VAL A 32 4.98 4.83 -4.07
C VAL A 32 4.59 3.94 -2.90
N ASP A 33 5.51 3.05 -2.53
CA ASP A 33 5.34 2.16 -1.37
C ASP A 33 5.30 3.01 -0.08
N ASN A 34 4.58 2.58 0.94
CA ASN A 34 4.50 3.32 2.20
C ASN A 34 5.88 3.58 2.84
N HIS A 35 6.88 2.75 2.57
CA HIS A 35 8.25 2.99 2.99
C HIS A 35 8.96 4.10 2.21
N TYR A 36 8.38 4.58 1.09
CA TYR A 36 8.91 5.74 0.38
C TYR A 36 8.92 7.00 1.25
N TRP A 37 7.94 7.15 2.13
CA TRP A 37 7.89 8.25 3.11
C TRP A 37 8.29 7.84 4.52
N ASN A 38 8.29 6.55 4.87
CA ASN A 38 8.73 6.08 6.18
C ASN A 38 10.27 6.01 6.27
N ASN A 39 10.94 5.54 5.23
CA ASN A 39 12.38 5.25 5.26
C ASN A 39 13.26 6.49 5.49
N PRO A 40 12.96 7.72 5.06
CA PRO A 40 13.72 8.90 5.47
C PRO A 40 13.85 9.06 6.99
N ILE A 41 12.83 8.65 7.74
CA ILE A 41 12.84 8.64 9.20
C ILE A 41 13.42 7.33 9.74
N PHE A 42 13.03 6.18 9.17
CA PHE A 42 13.43 4.85 9.64
C PHE A 42 14.95 4.62 9.53
N HIS A 43 15.59 5.11 8.47
CA HIS A 43 17.06 5.00 8.35
C HIS A 43 17.83 5.78 9.42
N LEU A 44 17.20 6.77 10.08
CA LEU A 44 17.83 7.53 11.16
C LEU A 44 17.65 6.87 12.53
N ILE A 45 16.62 6.04 12.70
CA ILE A 45 16.30 5.41 13.99
C ILE A 45 16.52 3.89 13.99
N GLU A 46 16.79 3.31 12.81
CA GLU A 46 17.12 1.90 12.59
C GLU A 46 16.19 0.91 13.32
N PRO A 47 14.85 0.95 13.05
CA PRO A 47 13.90 0.10 13.77
C PRO A 47 14.17 -1.38 13.47
N ASP A 48 14.02 -2.23 14.50
CA ASP A 48 14.24 -3.68 14.42
C ASP A 48 13.13 -4.42 13.64
N GLY A 49 12.03 -3.75 13.32
CA GLY A 49 10.85 -4.30 12.64
C GLY A 49 9.97 -5.19 13.54
N LYS A 50 10.15 -5.13 14.86
CA LYS A 50 9.40 -5.88 15.87
C LYS A 50 8.87 -4.99 16.99
N THR A 51 9.72 -4.11 17.53
CA THR A 51 9.36 -3.20 18.61
C THR A 51 8.41 -2.11 18.11
N PRO A 52 7.29 -1.85 18.79
CA PRO A 52 6.39 -0.75 18.44
C PRO A 52 7.10 0.59 18.46
N LEU A 53 6.90 1.39 17.44
CA LEU A 53 7.50 2.72 17.32
C LEU A 53 6.65 3.78 18.07
N PRO A 54 7.29 4.79 18.68
CA PRO A 54 6.58 5.85 19.37
C PRO A 54 5.78 6.72 18.38
N ASN A 55 4.73 7.36 18.88
CA ASN A 55 3.83 8.20 18.07
C ASN A 55 4.54 9.35 17.34
N SER A 56 5.62 9.89 17.91
CA SER A 56 6.44 10.93 17.27
C SER A 56 7.01 10.49 15.91
N VAL A 57 7.39 9.22 15.77
CA VAL A 57 7.87 8.67 14.49
C VAL A 57 6.76 8.72 13.44
N TRP A 58 5.54 8.34 13.80
CA TRP A 58 4.39 8.37 12.90
C TRP A 58 3.97 9.80 12.52
N HIS A 59 4.16 10.75 13.42
CA HIS A 59 3.97 12.16 13.10
C HIS A 59 4.98 12.64 12.04
N LEU A 60 6.27 12.34 12.23
CA LEU A 60 7.32 12.73 11.28
C LEU A 60 7.14 12.05 9.91
N THR A 61 6.86 10.75 9.88
CA THR A 61 6.55 10.06 8.61
C THR A 61 5.31 10.66 7.93
N GLY A 62 4.34 11.13 8.69
CA GLY A 62 3.16 11.85 8.20
C GLY A 62 3.53 13.17 7.51
N THR A 63 4.49 13.93 8.04
CA THR A 63 5.00 15.15 7.42
C THR A 63 5.66 14.86 6.07
N VAL A 64 6.53 13.84 6.01
CA VAL A 64 7.16 13.41 4.75
C VAL A 64 6.10 12.95 3.73
N ARG A 65 5.12 12.15 4.18
CA ARG A 65 4.01 11.70 3.32
C ARG A 65 3.25 12.88 2.73
N SER A 66 2.92 13.88 3.53
CA SER A 66 2.20 15.07 3.06
C SER A 66 2.99 15.80 1.97
N ALA A 67 4.29 15.97 2.11
CA ALA A 67 5.14 16.58 1.09
C ALA A 67 5.19 15.74 -0.20
N VAL A 68 5.30 14.40 -0.09
CA VAL A 68 5.28 13.49 -1.24
C VAL A 68 3.95 13.58 -2.00
N LEU A 69 2.83 13.51 -1.29
CA LEU A 69 1.50 13.57 -1.90
C LEU A 69 1.21 14.94 -2.52
N GLU A 70 1.65 16.03 -1.88
CA GLU A 70 1.57 17.38 -2.45
C GLU A 70 2.37 17.50 -3.75
N THR A 71 3.60 16.98 -3.77
CA THR A 71 4.42 16.92 -4.99
C THR A 71 3.72 16.15 -6.10
N ILE A 72 3.13 15.01 -5.79
CA ILE A 72 2.39 14.20 -6.76
C ILE A 72 1.18 14.97 -7.28
N ALA A 73 0.42 15.63 -6.41
CA ALA A 73 -0.79 16.34 -6.78
C ALA A 73 -0.52 17.57 -7.67
N THR A 74 0.60 18.26 -7.47
CA THR A 74 0.81 19.59 -8.07
C THR A 74 1.95 19.66 -9.09
N LEU A 75 3.01 18.87 -8.91
CA LEU A 75 4.25 18.99 -9.70
C LEU A 75 4.51 17.80 -10.63
N ALA A 76 4.02 16.62 -10.29
CA ALA A 76 4.24 15.45 -11.14
C ALA A 76 3.52 15.57 -12.49
N PRO A 77 4.12 15.09 -13.61
CA PRO A 77 3.49 15.13 -14.94
C PRO A 77 2.07 14.54 -14.90
N ARG A 78 1.12 15.22 -15.56
CA ARG A 78 -0.31 14.84 -15.50
C ARG A 78 -0.59 13.43 -16.00
N GLU A 79 0.12 12.99 -17.04
CA GLU A 79 -0.02 11.67 -17.63
C GLU A 79 0.62 10.54 -16.79
N ARG A 80 1.42 10.88 -15.76
CA ARG A 80 2.07 9.89 -14.91
C ARG A 80 1.06 9.21 -13.99
N SER A 81 1.05 7.89 -14.05
CA SER A 81 0.29 7.05 -13.12
C SER A 81 1.09 6.71 -11.86
N PHE A 82 0.38 6.31 -10.80
CA PHE A 82 1.00 5.94 -9.52
C PHE A 82 0.37 4.68 -8.94
N VAL A 83 1.19 3.85 -8.29
CA VAL A 83 0.73 2.71 -7.48
C VAL A 83 1.12 3.01 -6.04
N PHE A 84 0.14 3.21 -5.17
CA PHE A 84 0.36 3.40 -3.74
C PHE A 84 0.21 2.08 -2.99
N THR A 85 0.99 1.90 -1.92
CA THR A 85 0.76 0.82 -0.96
C THR A 85 0.47 1.38 0.43
N HIS A 86 -0.46 0.73 1.15
CA HIS A 86 -0.77 1.07 2.53
C HIS A 86 -0.89 -0.20 3.37
N ALA A 87 -0.08 -0.29 4.42
CA ALA A 87 -0.14 -1.39 5.37
C ALA A 87 -1.18 -1.07 6.46
N VAL A 88 -2.35 -1.69 6.38
CA VAL A 88 -3.39 -1.61 7.39
C VAL A 88 -3.06 -2.62 8.49
N SER A 89 -2.78 -2.12 9.68
CA SER A 89 -2.39 -2.91 10.85
C SER A 89 -3.34 -2.74 12.05
N HIS A 90 -4.47 -2.08 11.85
CA HIS A 90 -5.49 -1.81 12.86
C HIS A 90 -6.88 -2.22 12.37
N SER A 91 -7.74 -2.55 13.31
CA SER A 91 -9.10 -2.99 13.01
C SER A 91 -10.00 -1.86 12.51
N GLY A 92 -10.82 -2.14 11.50
CA GLY A 92 -12.00 -1.37 11.15
C GLY A 92 -11.78 0.11 10.77
N GLY A 93 -10.57 0.49 10.34
CA GLY A 93 -10.29 1.88 9.98
C GLY A 93 -9.92 2.75 11.17
N HIS A 94 -8.82 2.41 11.82
CA HIS A 94 -8.16 3.28 12.79
C HIS A 94 -7.96 4.71 12.23
N PRO A 95 -7.99 5.77 13.03
CA PRO A 95 -7.86 7.15 12.56
C PRO A 95 -6.67 7.41 11.64
N ILE A 96 -5.52 6.80 11.90
CA ILE A 96 -4.34 6.94 11.03
C ILE A 96 -4.57 6.32 9.64
N ASP A 97 -5.24 5.16 9.55
CA ASP A 97 -5.52 4.50 8.28
C ASP A 97 -6.52 5.34 7.46
N ARG A 98 -7.52 5.94 8.12
CA ARG A 98 -8.46 6.88 7.48
C ARG A 98 -7.75 8.11 6.95
N THR A 99 -6.90 8.74 7.77
CA THR A 99 -6.13 9.92 7.35
C THR A 99 -5.25 9.63 6.14
N ILE A 100 -4.54 8.49 6.11
CA ILE A 100 -3.72 8.10 4.96
C ILE A 100 -4.59 7.91 3.71
N ALA A 101 -5.71 7.19 3.87
CA ALA A 101 -6.64 6.95 2.77
C ALA A 101 -7.21 8.26 2.21
N GLU A 102 -7.71 9.14 3.07
CA GLU A 102 -8.24 10.46 2.68
C GLU A 102 -7.21 11.29 1.92
N GLN A 103 -5.96 11.29 2.36
CA GLN A 103 -4.88 11.99 1.67
C GLN A 103 -4.64 11.43 0.26
N ILE A 104 -4.65 10.10 0.09
CA ILE A 104 -4.46 9.46 -1.22
C ILE A 104 -5.67 9.72 -2.13
N LEU A 105 -6.91 9.60 -1.62
CA LEU A 105 -8.12 9.91 -2.36
C LEU A 105 -8.13 11.38 -2.81
N ASN A 106 -7.78 12.30 -1.93
CA ASN A 106 -7.66 13.72 -2.25
C ASN A 106 -6.59 13.99 -3.32
N THR A 107 -5.46 13.28 -3.26
CA THR A 107 -4.43 13.36 -4.29
C THR A 107 -4.97 12.93 -5.66
N ALA A 108 -5.72 11.83 -5.72
CA ALA A 108 -6.37 11.37 -6.94
C ALA A 108 -7.36 12.42 -7.48
N LYS A 109 -8.22 12.96 -6.60
CA LYS A 109 -9.17 14.02 -6.95
C LYS A 109 -8.50 15.28 -7.50
N ARG A 110 -7.46 15.78 -6.85
CA ARG A 110 -6.71 16.97 -7.28
C ARG A 110 -6.00 16.77 -8.63
N ARG A 111 -5.62 15.55 -8.94
CA ARG A 111 -5.05 15.17 -10.24
C ARG A 111 -6.12 14.93 -11.31
N ASN A 112 -7.39 14.83 -10.94
CA ASN A 112 -8.43 14.27 -11.81
C ASN A 112 -8.00 12.91 -12.37
N ALA A 113 -7.49 12.04 -11.50
CA ALA A 113 -6.97 10.72 -11.85
C ALA A 113 -8.04 9.66 -11.63
N ASP A 114 -8.10 8.67 -12.50
CA ASP A 114 -8.87 7.46 -12.26
C ASP A 114 -8.25 6.68 -11.10
N LEU A 115 -9.05 6.28 -10.13
CA LEU A 115 -8.59 5.59 -8.92
C LEU A 115 -9.22 4.21 -8.81
N LEU A 116 -8.39 3.18 -8.71
CA LEU A 116 -8.80 1.82 -8.32
C LEU A 116 -8.21 1.49 -6.95
N ILE A 117 -9.06 1.11 -6.01
CA ILE A 117 -8.65 0.57 -4.71
C ILE A 117 -8.65 -0.96 -4.79
N ALA A 118 -7.51 -1.59 -4.50
CA ALA A 118 -7.41 -3.04 -4.42
C ALA A 118 -7.02 -3.47 -2.99
N ARG A 119 -7.97 -4.12 -2.31
CA ARG A 119 -7.73 -4.71 -0.98
C ARG A 119 -7.18 -6.12 -1.16
N LEU A 120 -5.92 -6.30 -0.78
CA LEU A 120 -5.26 -7.61 -0.79
C LEU A 120 -5.37 -8.27 0.58
N TRP A 121 -5.64 -9.57 0.57
CA TRP A 121 -5.65 -10.40 1.76
C TRP A 121 -5.11 -11.79 1.46
N CYS A 122 -4.74 -12.56 2.47
CA CYS A 122 -4.38 -13.97 2.36
C CYS A 122 -4.64 -14.67 3.71
N ASP A 123 -4.58 -16.00 3.70
CA ASP A 123 -4.67 -16.80 4.92
C ASP A 123 -3.49 -16.55 5.88
N GLU A 124 -3.65 -17.01 7.13
CA GLU A 124 -2.68 -16.79 8.21
C GLU A 124 -1.33 -17.44 7.92
N VAL A 125 -1.33 -18.69 7.44
CA VAL A 125 -0.09 -19.46 7.20
C VAL A 125 0.75 -18.79 6.12
N THR A 126 0.10 -18.43 5.02
CA THR A 126 0.73 -17.67 3.93
C THR A 126 1.26 -16.33 4.41
N LEU A 127 0.48 -15.62 5.25
CA LEU A 127 0.88 -14.31 5.76
C LEU A 127 2.10 -14.41 6.66
N ALA A 128 2.13 -15.37 7.60
CA ALA A 128 3.25 -15.59 8.51
C ALA A 128 4.55 -15.84 7.73
N GLY A 129 4.53 -16.79 6.79
CA GLY A 129 5.71 -17.09 5.97
C GLY A 129 6.20 -15.89 5.14
N ARG A 130 5.28 -15.07 4.64
CA ARG A 130 5.64 -13.84 3.90
C ARG A 130 6.19 -12.74 4.81
N ILE A 131 5.73 -12.63 6.06
CA ILE A 131 6.26 -11.67 7.04
C ILE A 131 7.69 -12.03 7.44
N GLU A 132 8.02 -13.30 7.54
CA GLU A 132 9.36 -13.78 7.92
C GLU A 132 10.37 -13.82 6.76
N ALA A 133 9.93 -13.57 5.54
CA ALA A 133 10.79 -13.63 4.35
C ALA A 133 12.04 -12.73 4.48
N PRO A 134 13.26 -13.25 4.15
CA PRO A 134 14.53 -12.56 4.45
C PRO A 134 14.67 -11.15 3.86
N GLY A 135 14.15 -10.90 2.68
CA GLY A 135 14.23 -9.60 1.98
C GLY A 135 13.51 -8.44 2.67
N ARG A 136 12.77 -8.69 3.75
CA ARG A 136 12.02 -7.65 4.47
C ARG A 136 12.90 -6.83 5.40
N ALA A 137 13.96 -7.41 5.95
CA ALA A 137 14.92 -6.71 6.81
C ALA A 137 15.58 -5.53 6.08
N ALA A 138 16.05 -5.76 4.86
CA ALA A 138 16.68 -4.73 4.04
C ALA A 138 15.74 -3.54 3.68
N ARG A 139 14.43 -3.73 3.86
CA ARG A 139 13.41 -2.72 3.61
C ARG A 139 12.80 -2.14 4.87
N LEU A 140 13.35 -2.41 6.04
CA LEU A 140 12.85 -1.95 7.36
C LEU A 140 11.37 -2.26 7.60
N LYS A 141 10.89 -3.42 7.11
CA LYS A 141 9.49 -3.85 7.21
C LYS A 141 9.28 -4.79 8.41
N GLU A 142 8.02 -4.90 8.84
CA GLU A 142 7.56 -5.87 9.85
C GLU A 142 8.12 -7.27 9.58
N ARG A 143 8.63 -7.94 10.61
CA ARG A 143 9.28 -9.26 10.53
C ARG A 143 8.81 -10.25 11.58
N ASP A 144 7.82 -9.90 12.38
CA ASP A 144 7.26 -10.76 13.39
C ASP A 144 6.07 -11.57 12.81
N GLY A 145 6.36 -12.80 12.36
CA GLY A 145 5.37 -13.70 11.78
C GLY A 145 4.28 -14.12 12.77
N THR A 146 4.54 -14.06 14.09
CA THR A 146 3.55 -14.38 15.13
C THR A 146 2.36 -13.41 15.11
N ARG A 147 2.51 -12.24 14.50
CA ARG A 147 1.44 -11.25 14.33
C ARG A 147 0.47 -11.59 13.20
N ALA A 148 0.73 -12.63 12.40
CA ALA A 148 -0.13 -12.97 11.26
C ALA A 148 -1.58 -13.28 11.71
N ALA A 149 -1.78 -14.09 12.75
CA ALA A 149 -3.09 -14.37 13.32
C ALA A 149 -3.85 -13.09 13.72
N HIS A 150 -3.14 -12.15 14.37
CA HIS A 150 -3.71 -10.84 14.71
C HIS A 150 -4.16 -10.08 13.45
N TYR A 151 -3.31 -9.98 12.43
CA TYR A 151 -3.65 -9.23 11.20
C TYR A 151 -4.84 -9.83 10.44
N VAL A 152 -4.94 -11.17 10.40
CA VAL A 152 -6.06 -11.85 9.75
C VAL A 152 -7.37 -11.67 10.52
N SER A 153 -7.31 -11.57 11.87
CA SER A 153 -8.50 -11.34 12.71
C SER A 153 -9.02 -9.91 12.70
N LEU A 154 -8.27 -8.94 12.17
CA LEU A 154 -8.69 -7.55 12.11
C LEU A 154 -9.91 -7.38 11.20
N ALA A 155 -10.89 -6.60 11.66
CA ALA A 155 -11.96 -6.16 10.76
C ALA A 155 -11.35 -5.40 9.57
N PRO A 156 -11.76 -5.75 8.33
CA PRO A 156 -11.18 -5.12 7.14
C PRO A 156 -11.46 -3.62 7.11
N PHE A 157 -10.49 -2.88 6.58
CA PHE A 157 -10.65 -1.47 6.25
C PHE A 157 -10.54 -1.29 4.74
N THR A 158 -11.56 -0.69 4.16
CA THR A 158 -11.57 -0.26 2.75
C THR A 158 -12.17 1.14 2.68
N PRO A 159 -11.45 2.13 2.14
CA PRO A 159 -12.02 3.46 1.91
C PRO A 159 -13.22 3.37 0.95
N GLN A 160 -14.23 4.21 1.18
CA GLN A 160 -15.39 4.27 0.29
C GLN A 160 -14.99 4.85 -1.08
N HIS A 161 -15.23 4.08 -2.15
CA HIS A 161 -14.98 4.47 -3.53
C HIS A 161 -15.78 3.56 -4.49
N ASP A 162 -16.10 4.05 -5.69
CA ASP A 162 -16.88 3.29 -6.68
C ASP A 162 -16.08 2.13 -7.32
N TRP A 163 -14.77 2.30 -7.45
CA TRP A 163 -13.87 1.30 -8.01
C TRP A 163 -13.07 0.62 -6.92
N VAL A 164 -13.66 -0.39 -6.32
CA VAL A 164 -13.03 -1.23 -5.30
C VAL A 164 -13.00 -2.67 -5.79
N MET A 165 -11.90 -3.37 -5.53
CA MET A 165 -11.80 -4.82 -5.67
C MET A 165 -11.16 -5.45 -4.45
N GLU A 166 -11.51 -6.69 -4.18
CA GLU A 166 -10.86 -7.53 -3.18
C GLU A 166 -10.17 -8.70 -3.86
N LEU A 167 -8.98 -9.02 -3.42
CA LEU A 167 -8.18 -10.08 -4.00
C LEU A 167 -7.54 -10.94 -2.91
N ASN A 168 -7.92 -12.22 -2.89
CA ASN A 168 -7.21 -13.24 -2.14
C ASN A 168 -5.90 -13.57 -2.88
N THR A 169 -4.78 -13.44 -2.20
CA THR A 169 -3.44 -13.69 -2.75
C THR A 169 -2.79 -14.94 -2.18
N SER A 170 -3.51 -15.78 -1.42
CA SER A 170 -2.94 -16.98 -0.78
C SER A 170 -2.25 -17.89 -1.80
N ASP A 171 -2.96 -18.25 -2.86
CA ASP A 171 -2.51 -19.20 -3.88
C ASP A 171 -2.07 -18.53 -5.19
N LEU A 172 -2.03 -17.19 -5.23
CA LEU A 172 -1.66 -16.45 -6.43
C LEU A 172 -0.16 -16.14 -6.47
N LEU A 173 0.43 -16.35 -7.64
CA LEU A 173 1.71 -15.74 -7.96
C LEU A 173 1.55 -14.21 -8.01
N PRO A 174 2.59 -13.44 -7.65
CA PRO A 174 2.55 -11.99 -7.73
C PRO A 174 2.18 -11.45 -9.12
N THR A 175 2.59 -12.13 -10.19
CA THR A 175 2.25 -11.81 -11.59
C THR A 175 0.77 -12.00 -11.88
N GLU A 176 0.15 -13.03 -11.31
CA GLU A 176 -1.29 -13.31 -11.47
C GLU A 176 -2.12 -12.27 -10.72
N ALA A 177 -1.71 -11.91 -9.50
CA ALA A 177 -2.33 -10.86 -8.72
C ALA A 177 -2.26 -9.50 -9.45
N ALA A 178 -1.09 -9.12 -9.96
CA ALA A 178 -0.92 -7.91 -10.78
C ALA A 178 -1.80 -7.96 -12.03
N GLY A 179 -1.83 -9.09 -12.73
CA GLY A 179 -2.68 -9.31 -13.90
C GLY A 179 -4.17 -9.15 -13.60
N ALA A 180 -4.66 -9.67 -12.46
CA ALA A 180 -6.05 -9.51 -12.04
C ALA A 180 -6.41 -8.03 -11.82
N ILE A 181 -5.56 -7.30 -11.11
CA ILE A 181 -5.76 -5.86 -10.87
C ILE A 181 -5.77 -5.09 -12.19
N LEU A 182 -4.84 -5.42 -13.09
CA LEU A 182 -4.74 -4.76 -14.40
C LEU A 182 -5.97 -5.03 -15.28
N ARG A 183 -6.52 -6.24 -15.27
CA ARG A 183 -7.78 -6.56 -15.99
C ARG A 183 -8.95 -5.75 -15.43
N THR A 184 -9.10 -5.68 -14.10
CA THR A 184 -10.14 -4.86 -13.47
C THR A 184 -9.99 -3.39 -13.84
N LEU A 185 -8.77 -2.86 -13.80
CA LEU A 185 -8.51 -1.48 -14.18
C LEU A 185 -8.88 -1.20 -15.64
N ARG A 186 -8.52 -2.09 -16.56
CA ARG A 186 -8.88 -1.97 -17.98
C ARG A 186 -10.39 -2.00 -18.20
N SER A 187 -11.12 -2.88 -17.53
CA SER A 187 -12.57 -2.98 -17.66
C SER A 187 -13.30 -1.75 -17.10
N LYS A 188 -12.69 -0.97 -16.22
CA LYS A 188 -13.25 0.25 -15.66
C LYS A 188 -12.98 1.48 -16.51
N LEU A 189 -11.91 1.43 -17.30
CA LEU A 189 -11.51 2.55 -18.17
C LEU A 189 -12.13 2.46 -19.58
N GLY A 190 -12.81 1.36 -19.91
CA GLY A 190 -13.46 1.10 -21.22
C GLY A 190 -12.50 0.48 -22.17
#